data_a18d1d1996930028627a5efc0f6f67a6
#
_entry.id   a18d1d1996930028627a5efc0f6f67a6
#
_cell.length_a   1.000
_cell.length_b   1.000
_cell.length_c   1.000
_cell.angle_alpha   90.00
_cell.angle_beta   90.00
_cell.angle_gamma   90.00
#
_symmetry.space_group_name_H-M   'P 1'
#
loop_
_entity.id
_entity.type
_entity.pdbx_description
1 polymer ?
#
loop_
_entity_poly.entity_id
_entity_poly.type
_entity_poly.pdbx_seq_one_letter_code
_entity_poly.pdbx_strand_id
1 'polypeptide(L)'
;MAPNWEERILGLGSPKVDRVLQTRRDDNRLPKEWKEKIYGLNGKRKRVVFYNTSLADLLNCDNMLDKIEDTLQFFEKQEDVVLWWRPHPLYEETLESILPMLVERYHVIIKKYKDNKIGIFDAGKDLDWAIAETDAYSGDGSSVSILFKYANKPVMYQD
;
A
#
# COMPACT_ATOMS: atom_id res chain seq x y z
N MET A 1 -0.98 23.82 39.75
CA MET A 1 -1.50 24.05 38.38
C MET A 1 -0.56 23.41 37.41
N ALA A 2 -1.08 22.52 36.53
CA ALA A 2 -0.27 22.01 35.44
C ALA A 2 0.13 23.18 34.51
N PRO A 3 1.38 23.28 34.06
CA PRO A 3 1.78 24.36 33.16
C PRO A 3 0.92 24.27 31.88
N ASN A 4 0.54 25.44 31.35
CA ASN A 4 -0.26 25.57 30.14
C ASN A 4 0.57 25.07 28.96
N TRP A 5 0.58 23.75 28.73
CA TRP A 5 1.41 23.07 27.74
C TRP A 5 0.98 23.41 26.30
N GLU A 6 -0.26 23.85 26.11
CA GLU A 6 -0.78 24.31 24.81
C GLU A 6 0.03 25.47 24.23
N GLU A 7 0.55 26.37 25.07
CA GLU A 7 1.42 27.47 24.64
C GLU A 7 2.82 27.03 24.18
N ARG A 8 3.17 25.75 24.44
CA ARG A 8 4.47 25.18 24.07
C ARG A 8 4.41 24.31 22.82
N ILE A 9 3.21 24.09 22.25
CA ILE A 9 2.99 23.32 21.04
C ILE A 9 2.82 24.27 19.88
N LEU A 10 3.77 24.23 18.95
CA LEU A 10 3.69 24.95 17.69
C LEU A 10 3.17 24.03 16.61
N GLY A 11 2.03 24.37 16.01
CA GLY A 11 1.45 23.65 14.88
C GLY A 11 2.19 23.96 13.58
N LEU A 12 3.40 23.41 13.42
CA LEU A 12 4.27 23.68 12.25
C LEU A 12 3.99 22.78 11.03
N GLY A 13 2.94 21.96 11.10
CA GLY A 13 2.65 20.98 10.04
C GLY A 13 3.46 19.69 10.16
N SER A 14 3.54 18.92 9.08
CA SER A 14 4.24 17.64 9.05
C SER A 14 5.17 17.57 7.84
N PRO A 15 6.50 17.49 8.06
CA PRO A 15 7.46 17.33 6.95
C PRO A 15 7.17 16.08 6.09
N LYS A 16 6.57 15.05 6.67
CA LYS A 16 6.15 13.85 5.93
C LYS A 16 5.02 14.15 4.96
N VAL A 17 4.02 14.91 5.40
CA VAL A 17 2.90 15.33 4.55
C VAL A 17 3.40 16.27 3.45
N ASP A 18 4.27 17.22 3.78
CA ASP A 18 4.85 18.14 2.81
C ASP A 18 5.59 17.40 1.68
N ARG A 19 6.39 16.40 2.03
CA ARG A 19 7.08 15.55 1.04
C ARG A 19 6.10 14.81 0.13
N VAL A 20 5.05 14.21 0.70
CA VAL A 20 4.01 13.51 -0.09
C VAL A 20 3.34 14.48 -1.06
N LEU A 21 2.98 15.69 -0.59
CA LEU A 21 2.32 16.70 -1.42
C LEU A 21 3.23 17.29 -2.50
N GLN A 22 4.54 17.33 -2.28
CA GLN A 22 5.53 17.81 -3.25
C GLN A 22 5.95 16.74 -4.26
N THR A 23 5.85 15.46 -3.89
CA THR A 23 6.22 14.37 -4.78
C THR A 23 5.25 14.28 -5.95
N ARG A 24 5.79 14.22 -7.17
CA ARG A 24 5.00 14.13 -8.40
C ARG A 24 5.15 12.74 -9.01
N ARG A 25 4.12 12.35 -9.75
CA ARG A 25 4.17 11.16 -10.61
C ARG A 25 5.32 11.30 -11.61
N ASP A 26 6.08 10.24 -11.76
CA ASP A 26 7.19 10.16 -12.71
C ASP A 26 7.29 8.75 -13.31
N ASP A 27 6.60 8.55 -14.42
CA ASP A 27 6.57 7.28 -15.13
C ASP A 27 7.96 6.80 -15.60
N ASN A 28 8.95 7.71 -15.69
CA ASN A 28 10.31 7.31 -16.06
C ASN A 28 10.99 6.48 -14.98
N ARG A 29 10.57 6.61 -13.73
CA ARG A 29 11.05 5.82 -12.59
C ARG A 29 10.41 4.42 -12.54
N LEU A 30 9.29 4.20 -13.23
CA LEU A 30 8.61 2.90 -13.23
C LEU A 30 9.46 1.84 -13.96
N PRO A 31 9.70 0.68 -13.35
CA PRO A 31 10.26 -0.47 -14.05
C PRO A 31 9.42 -0.82 -15.29
N LYS A 32 10.08 -1.33 -16.34
CA LYS A 32 9.40 -1.69 -17.60
C LYS A 32 8.20 -2.60 -17.37
N GLU A 33 8.35 -3.64 -16.55
CA GLU A 33 7.27 -4.57 -16.22
C GLU A 33 6.07 -3.89 -15.54
N TRP A 34 6.31 -2.88 -14.71
CA TRP A 34 5.24 -2.14 -14.03
C TRP A 34 4.51 -1.22 -15.01
N LYS A 35 5.26 -0.59 -15.94
CA LYS A 35 4.65 0.20 -17.02
C LYS A 35 3.72 -0.64 -17.89
N GLU A 36 4.15 -1.84 -18.27
CA GLU A 36 3.34 -2.76 -19.07
C GLU A 36 2.02 -3.13 -18.37
N LYS A 37 2.04 -3.30 -17.05
CA LYS A 37 0.82 -3.56 -16.26
C LYS A 37 -0.09 -2.34 -16.18
N ILE A 38 0.48 -1.16 -15.92
CA ILE A 38 -0.26 0.09 -15.75
C ILE A 38 -0.89 0.56 -17.06
N TYR A 39 -0.18 0.44 -18.18
CA TYR A 39 -0.65 0.97 -19.46
C TYR A 39 -1.32 -0.08 -20.37
N GLY A 40 -1.14 -1.37 -20.08
CA GLY A 40 -1.71 -2.43 -20.88
C GLY A 40 -1.29 -2.38 -22.36
N LEU A 41 -1.91 -3.22 -23.18
CA LEU A 41 -1.59 -3.31 -24.61
C LEU A 41 -2.05 -2.11 -25.44
N ASN A 42 -3.04 -1.38 -24.98
CA ASN A 42 -3.64 -0.23 -25.70
C ASN A 42 -2.98 1.10 -25.36
N GLY A 43 -1.95 1.09 -24.51
CA GLY A 43 -1.26 2.30 -24.06
C GLY A 43 -2.08 3.23 -23.17
N LYS A 44 -3.34 2.88 -22.83
CA LYS A 44 -4.17 3.64 -21.91
C LYS A 44 -3.81 3.30 -20.47
N ARG A 45 -3.57 4.32 -19.66
CA ARG A 45 -3.26 4.12 -18.24
C ARG A 45 -4.49 3.61 -17.49
N LYS A 46 -4.34 2.49 -16.81
CA LYS A 46 -5.32 1.94 -15.88
C LYS A 46 -5.31 2.73 -14.56
N ARG A 47 -6.35 2.60 -13.78
CA ARG A 47 -6.36 3.09 -12.40
C ARG A 47 -5.46 2.22 -11.55
N VAL A 48 -4.62 2.83 -10.73
CA VAL A 48 -3.69 2.12 -9.85
C VAL A 48 -4.16 2.27 -8.41
N VAL A 49 -4.55 1.17 -7.78
CA VAL A 49 -4.99 1.14 -6.39
C VAL A 49 -3.83 0.65 -5.52
N PHE A 50 -3.43 1.49 -4.59
CA PHE A 50 -2.44 1.12 -3.57
C PHE A 50 -3.09 0.23 -2.52
N TYR A 51 -2.56 -0.97 -2.33
CA TYR A 51 -2.99 -1.89 -1.30
C TYR A 51 -1.92 -2.02 -0.23
N ASN A 52 -2.28 -1.70 1.01
CA ASN A 52 -1.37 -1.80 2.15
C ASN A 52 -1.90 -2.81 3.17
N THR A 53 -1.08 -3.80 3.48
CA THR A 53 -1.30 -4.71 4.60
C THR A 53 -0.49 -4.24 5.79
N SER A 54 -1.16 -3.94 6.90
CA SER A 54 -0.56 -3.35 8.10
C SER A 54 -0.16 -4.38 9.14
N LEU A 55 0.69 -3.98 10.09
CA LEU A 55 0.99 -4.81 11.26
C LEU A 55 -0.21 -4.90 12.21
N ALA A 56 -1.07 -3.89 12.25
CA ALA A 56 -2.24 -3.91 13.12
C ALA A 56 -3.21 -5.03 12.71
N ASP A 57 -3.41 -5.22 11.40
CA ASP A 57 -4.24 -6.32 10.88
C ASP A 57 -3.60 -7.68 11.16
N LEU A 58 -2.28 -7.80 10.95
CA LEU A 58 -1.52 -9.00 11.27
C LEU A 58 -1.65 -9.43 12.75
N LEU A 59 -1.72 -8.46 13.66
CA LEU A 59 -1.76 -8.72 15.09
C LEU A 59 -3.17 -8.94 15.65
N ASN A 60 -4.21 -8.47 14.95
CA ASN A 60 -5.57 -8.44 15.47
C ASN A 60 -6.58 -9.26 14.65
N CYS A 61 -6.16 -9.86 13.54
CA CYS A 61 -7.04 -10.57 12.63
C CYS A 61 -6.54 -12.01 12.39
N ASP A 62 -7.31 -12.99 12.84
CA ASP A 62 -6.94 -14.41 12.71
C ASP A 62 -6.94 -14.92 11.26
N ASN A 63 -7.68 -14.24 10.37
CA ASN A 63 -7.83 -14.60 8.96
C ASN A 63 -7.16 -13.62 7.99
N MET A 64 -6.11 -12.90 8.43
CA MET A 64 -5.46 -11.86 7.63
C MET A 64 -4.94 -12.37 6.27
N LEU A 65 -4.46 -13.62 6.17
CA LEU A 65 -4.01 -14.18 4.89
C LEU A 65 -5.18 -14.46 3.95
N ASP A 66 -6.34 -14.90 4.47
CA ASP A 66 -7.55 -15.08 3.66
C ASP A 66 -8.00 -13.73 3.10
N LYS A 67 -8.02 -12.68 3.93
CA LYS A 67 -8.35 -11.30 3.53
C LYS A 67 -7.41 -10.79 2.42
N ILE A 68 -6.11 -11.09 2.52
CA ILE A 68 -5.15 -10.77 1.45
C ILE A 68 -5.52 -11.54 0.17
N GLU A 69 -5.72 -12.85 0.23
CA GLU A 69 -6.06 -13.67 -0.93
C GLU A 69 -7.35 -13.20 -1.60
N ASP A 70 -8.40 -12.93 -0.82
CA ASP A 70 -9.69 -12.42 -1.32
C ASP A 70 -9.53 -11.07 -2.02
N THR A 71 -8.74 -10.17 -1.43
CA THR A 71 -8.44 -8.88 -2.04
C THR A 71 -7.70 -9.04 -3.37
N LEU A 72 -6.67 -9.88 -3.42
CA LEU A 72 -5.93 -10.14 -4.65
C LEU A 72 -6.83 -10.74 -5.72
N GLN A 73 -7.68 -11.71 -5.38
CA GLN A 73 -8.63 -12.34 -6.31
C GLN A 73 -9.70 -11.35 -6.81
N PHE A 74 -10.15 -10.44 -5.96
CA PHE A 74 -11.09 -9.41 -6.37
C PHE A 74 -10.49 -8.50 -7.44
N PHE A 75 -9.27 -8.00 -7.20
CA PHE A 75 -8.61 -7.09 -8.14
C PHE A 75 -8.10 -7.80 -9.40
N GLU A 76 -7.81 -9.09 -9.35
CA GLU A 76 -7.45 -9.91 -10.51
C GLU A 76 -8.53 -9.89 -11.61
N LYS A 77 -9.79 -9.74 -11.22
CA LYS A 77 -10.93 -9.71 -12.11
C LYS A 77 -11.23 -8.32 -12.71
N GLN A 78 -10.49 -7.28 -12.29
CA GLN A 78 -10.72 -5.91 -12.72
C GLN A 78 -9.81 -5.55 -13.90
N GLU A 79 -10.36 -5.44 -15.10
CA GLU A 79 -9.56 -5.19 -16.32
C GLU A 79 -8.93 -3.77 -16.35
N ASP A 80 -9.64 -2.77 -15.81
CA ASP A 80 -9.24 -1.36 -15.83
C ASP A 80 -8.48 -0.90 -14.59
N VAL A 81 -8.15 -1.82 -13.69
CA VAL A 81 -7.48 -1.53 -12.42
C VAL A 81 -6.21 -2.37 -12.28
N VAL A 82 -5.17 -1.76 -11.73
CA VAL A 82 -3.94 -2.44 -11.30
C VAL A 82 -3.83 -2.31 -9.80
N LEU A 83 -3.70 -3.42 -9.10
CA LEU A 83 -3.40 -3.41 -7.68
C LEU A 83 -1.89 -3.25 -7.48
N TRP A 84 -1.49 -2.25 -6.70
CA TRP A 84 -0.12 -2.04 -6.25
C TRP A 84 -0.04 -2.47 -4.78
N TRP A 85 0.29 -3.74 -4.56
CA TRP A 85 0.40 -4.30 -3.22
C TRP A 85 1.76 -3.98 -2.60
N ARG A 86 1.71 -3.25 -1.51
CA ARG A 86 2.87 -2.87 -0.71
C ARG A 86 2.62 -3.21 0.74
N PRO A 87 3.09 -4.37 1.23
CA PRO A 87 2.99 -4.73 2.64
C PRO A 87 3.86 -3.78 3.50
N HIS A 88 3.53 -3.74 4.80
CA HIS A 88 4.39 -3.04 5.76
C HIS A 88 5.81 -3.64 5.72
N PRO A 89 6.88 -2.83 5.78
CA PRO A 89 8.26 -3.33 5.67
C PRO A 89 8.63 -4.43 6.67
N LEU A 90 8.03 -4.41 7.85
CA LEU A 90 8.26 -5.42 8.90
C LEU A 90 7.20 -6.53 8.89
N TYR A 91 6.36 -6.64 7.86
CA TYR A 91 5.24 -7.61 7.86
C TYR A 91 5.75 -9.05 7.95
N GLU A 92 6.69 -9.40 7.10
CA GLU A 92 7.28 -10.74 7.03
C GLU A 92 8.04 -11.10 8.31
N GLU A 93 8.94 -10.22 8.79
CA GLU A 93 9.70 -10.42 10.03
C GLU A 93 8.79 -10.57 11.25
N THR A 94 7.69 -9.79 11.30
CA THR A 94 6.71 -9.91 12.38
C THR A 94 5.95 -11.23 12.27
N LEU A 95 5.54 -11.62 11.07
CA LEU A 95 4.87 -12.90 10.82
C LEU A 95 5.75 -14.08 11.25
N GLU A 96 7.03 -14.07 10.87
CA GLU A 96 8.01 -15.09 11.28
C GLU A 96 8.14 -15.20 12.80
N SER A 97 8.10 -14.05 13.48
CA SER A 97 8.29 -14.01 14.94
C SER A 97 7.07 -14.51 15.72
N ILE A 98 5.85 -14.20 15.28
CA ILE A 98 4.62 -14.44 16.06
C ILE A 98 3.77 -15.60 15.52
N LEU A 99 3.79 -15.83 14.21
CA LEU A 99 2.98 -16.84 13.51
C LEU A 99 3.81 -17.61 12.47
N PRO A 100 4.92 -18.27 12.87
CA PRO A 100 5.85 -18.90 11.94
C PRO A 100 5.20 -19.97 11.05
N MET A 101 4.10 -20.59 11.50
CA MET A 101 3.35 -21.58 10.73
C MET A 101 2.65 -20.97 9.49
N LEU A 102 2.48 -19.67 9.42
CA LEU A 102 1.83 -18.97 8.30
C LEU A 102 2.80 -18.40 7.27
N VAL A 103 4.10 -18.39 7.55
CA VAL A 103 5.13 -17.79 6.68
C VAL A 103 5.14 -18.44 5.30
N GLU A 104 5.11 -19.78 5.25
CA GLU A 104 5.12 -20.50 3.99
C GLU A 104 3.88 -20.14 3.13
N ARG A 105 2.70 -20.07 3.75
CA ARG A 105 1.48 -19.65 3.05
C ARG A 105 1.60 -18.22 2.52
N TYR A 106 2.16 -17.31 3.31
CA TYR A 106 2.40 -15.93 2.90
C TYR A 106 3.33 -15.86 1.68
N HIS A 107 4.42 -16.62 1.67
CA HIS A 107 5.34 -16.71 0.54
C HIS A 107 4.66 -17.27 -0.72
N VAL A 108 3.79 -18.28 -0.57
CA VAL A 108 3.00 -18.82 -1.68
C VAL A 108 2.08 -17.75 -2.27
N ILE A 109 1.42 -16.94 -1.44
CA ILE A 109 0.57 -15.83 -1.87
C ILE A 109 1.37 -14.81 -2.67
N ILE A 110 2.53 -14.36 -2.13
CA ILE A 110 3.42 -13.41 -2.82
C ILE A 110 3.88 -13.97 -4.16
N LYS A 111 4.34 -15.22 -4.17
CA LYS A 111 4.81 -15.87 -5.40
C LYS A 111 3.72 -15.92 -6.45
N LYS A 112 2.53 -16.41 -6.08
CA LYS A 112 1.37 -16.48 -6.98
C LYS A 112 1.03 -15.09 -7.56
N TYR A 113 1.03 -14.07 -6.72
CA TYR A 113 0.74 -12.70 -7.15
C TYR A 113 1.76 -12.16 -8.14
N LYS A 114 3.06 -12.41 -7.91
CA LYS A 114 4.13 -12.02 -8.83
C LYS A 114 4.07 -12.78 -10.15
N ASP A 115 3.79 -14.09 -10.10
CA ASP A 115 3.77 -14.98 -11.27
C ASP A 115 2.57 -14.66 -12.19
N ASN A 116 1.42 -14.31 -11.62
CA ASN A 116 0.21 -13.96 -12.38
C ASN A 116 0.33 -12.64 -13.18
N LYS A 117 1.36 -11.82 -12.91
CA LYS A 117 1.69 -10.57 -13.63
C LYS A 117 0.55 -9.54 -13.71
N ILE A 118 -0.49 -9.68 -12.89
CA ILE A 118 -1.70 -8.85 -12.94
C ILE A 118 -1.52 -7.55 -12.19
N GLY A 119 -0.77 -7.58 -11.08
CA GLY A 119 -0.53 -6.45 -10.22
C GLY A 119 0.95 -6.18 -9.97
N ILE A 120 1.23 -5.21 -9.13
CA ILE A 120 2.56 -4.76 -8.75
C ILE A 120 2.80 -5.16 -7.30
N PHE A 121 3.86 -5.94 -7.03
CA PHE A 121 4.35 -6.18 -5.68
C PHE A 121 5.53 -5.25 -5.41
N ASP A 122 5.41 -4.42 -4.38
CA ASP A 122 6.39 -3.40 -4.05
C ASP A 122 6.95 -3.57 -2.63
N ALA A 123 8.20 -4.00 -2.55
CA ALA A 123 8.99 -4.03 -1.32
C ALA A 123 10.01 -2.86 -1.25
N GLY A 124 9.84 -1.84 -2.08
CA GLY A 124 10.75 -0.69 -2.15
C GLY A 124 10.72 0.21 -0.91
N LYS A 125 11.58 1.23 -0.88
CA LYS A 125 11.69 2.14 0.27
C LYS A 125 10.96 3.48 0.06
N ASP A 126 10.65 3.85 -1.18
CA ASP A 126 10.09 5.16 -1.51
C ASP A 126 8.56 5.14 -1.48
N LEU A 127 8.01 5.37 -0.29
CA LEU A 127 6.56 5.44 -0.08
C LEU A 127 5.96 6.69 -0.73
N ASP A 128 6.65 7.81 -0.70
CA ASP A 128 6.12 9.08 -1.18
C ASP A 128 5.90 9.03 -2.69
N TRP A 129 6.85 8.41 -3.41
CA TRP A 129 6.70 8.14 -4.83
C TRP A 129 5.59 7.12 -5.13
N ALA A 130 5.50 6.03 -4.37
CA ALA A 130 4.42 5.05 -4.53
C ALA A 130 3.03 5.69 -4.32
N ILE A 131 2.89 6.60 -3.34
CA ILE A 131 1.67 7.38 -3.17
C ILE A 131 1.41 8.28 -4.39
N ALA A 132 2.44 8.94 -4.94
CA ALA A 132 2.29 9.81 -6.09
C ALA A 132 1.82 9.06 -7.35
N GLU A 133 2.35 7.84 -7.57
CA GLU A 133 2.03 6.99 -8.72
C GLU A 133 0.62 6.38 -8.68
N THR A 134 0.06 6.16 -7.51
CA THR A 134 -1.24 5.49 -7.34
C THR A 134 -2.40 6.47 -7.30
N ASP A 135 -3.61 6.02 -7.62
CA ASP A 135 -4.79 6.86 -7.77
C ASP A 135 -5.74 6.78 -6.56
N ALA A 136 -5.71 5.67 -5.81
CA ALA A 136 -6.53 5.43 -4.64
C ALA A 136 -5.81 4.51 -3.66
N TYR A 137 -6.31 4.43 -2.43
CA TYR A 137 -5.87 3.52 -1.39
C TYR A 137 -6.94 2.49 -1.08
N SER A 138 -6.53 1.25 -0.84
CA SER A 138 -7.33 0.19 -0.24
C SER A 138 -6.48 -0.52 0.81
N GLY A 139 -7.07 -0.87 1.94
CA GLY A 139 -6.38 -1.58 3.02
C GLY A 139 -6.78 -1.12 4.40
N ASP A 140 -5.95 -1.44 5.38
CA ASP A 140 -6.22 -1.19 6.79
C ASP A 140 -6.09 0.28 7.18
N GLY A 141 -6.71 0.65 8.30
CA GLY A 141 -6.49 1.95 8.91
C GLY A 141 -5.05 2.09 9.41
N SER A 142 -4.27 2.95 8.76
CA SER A 142 -2.85 3.15 9.05
C SER A 142 -2.41 4.59 8.80
N SER A 143 -1.19 4.94 9.22
CA SER A 143 -0.60 6.24 8.88
C SER A 143 -0.49 6.47 7.37
N VAL A 144 -0.38 5.40 6.58
CA VAL A 144 -0.35 5.49 5.11
C VAL A 144 -1.69 5.95 4.56
N SER A 145 -2.81 5.42 5.06
CA SER A 145 -4.15 5.85 4.64
C SER A 145 -4.40 7.34 4.89
N ILE A 146 -3.84 7.87 5.99
CA ILE A 146 -3.90 9.30 6.32
C ILE A 146 -3.14 10.14 5.27
N LEU A 147 -1.96 9.67 4.81
CA LEU A 147 -1.20 10.36 3.76
C LEU A 147 -1.98 10.43 2.44
N PHE A 148 -2.74 9.39 2.09
CA PHE A 148 -3.63 9.40 0.93
C PHE A 148 -4.74 10.45 1.07
N LYS A 149 -5.33 10.60 2.25
CA LYS A 149 -6.32 11.66 2.52
C LYS A 149 -5.72 13.05 2.34
N TYR A 150 -4.52 13.29 2.87
CA TYR A 150 -3.81 14.56 2.64
C TYR A 150 -3.50 14.80 1.17
N ALA A 151 -3.16 13.76 0.42
CA ALA A 151 -2.95 13.84 -1.03
C ALA A 151 -4.25 13.99 -1.84
N ASN A 152 -5.40 14.12 -1.17
CA ASN A 152 -6.74 14.23 -1.77
C ASN A 152 -7.07 13.04 -2.70
N LYS A 153 -6.65 11.83 -2.30
CA LYS A 153 -6.93 10.58 -3.02
C LYS A 153 -7.97 9.75 -2.29
N PRO A 154 -8.86 9.05 -3.01
CA PRO A 154 -9.84 8.16 -2.40
C PRO A 154 -9.20 7.11 -1.49
N VAL A 155 -9.84 6.85 -0.35
CA VAL A 155 -9.42 5.84 0.62
C VAL A 155 -10.58 4.90 0.89
N MET A 156 -10.35 3.62 0.70
CA MET A 156 -11.25 2.52 1.05
C MET A 156 -10.62 1.70 2.17
N TYR A 157 -11.29 1.66 3.31
CA TYR A 157 -10.91 0.78 4.40
C TYR A 157 -11.49 -0.61 4.20
N GLN A 158 -10.71 -1.61 4.56
CA GLN A 158 -11.14 -3.00 4.59
C GLN A 158 -11.37 -3.38 6.06
N ASP A 159 -12.61 -3.65 6.40
CA ASP A 159 -13.02 -4.11 7.73
C ASP A 159 -12.86 -5.65 7.85
#